data_a17f3e73a6c898a067389cc141783029
#
_entry.id   a17f3e73a6c898a067389cc141783029
#
_cell.length_a   1.000
_cell.length_b   1.000
_cell.length_c   1.000
_cell.angle_alpha   90.00
_cell.angle_beta   90.00
_cell.angle_gamma   90.00
#
_symmetry.space_group_name_H-M   'P 1'
#
loop_
_entity.id
_entity.type
_entity.pdbx_description
1 polymer ?
#
loop_
_entity_poly.entity_id
_entity_poly.type
_entity_poly.pdbx_seq_one_letter_code
_entity_poly.pdbx_strand_id
1 'polypeptide(L)'
;WYNHQSTAVWFFDKASWRNRPKFTAQLHLRYTDGTTEYLGTDSTWQTTDSPVIFNSIYTAEHYDAQKELAGWDSPGFNATGWYHAQETESPTETIKSQVMHPIRETARYTATQCKKINDSCYVYHFPQNIAGVTELKVKGKKGTKLRLKHGELLDKNGMVNMANIDYHYRPTDDSDPFQTDIV
;
A
#
# COMPACT_ATOMS: atom_id res chain seq x y z
N TRP A 1 1.99 2.77 4.17
CA TRP A 1 2.77 3.70 3.38
C TRP A 1 4.17 3.97 3.91
N TYR A 2 4.48 3.45 5.06
CA TYR A 2 5.81 3.52 5.61
C TYR A 2 6.45 2.16 5.46
N ASN A 3 7.44 2.13 4.63
CA ASN A 3 8.34 1.02 4.54
C ASN A 3 9.30 1.09 5.74
N HIS A 4 9.42 0.01 6.49
CA HIS A 4 10.31 -0.08 7.65
C HIS A 4 11.78 -0.23 7.30
N GLN A 5 12.11 -0.36 6.04
CA GLN A 5 13.49 -0.56 5.62
C GLN A 5 14.35 0.66 5.90
N SER A 6 15.51 0.43 6.47
CA SER A 6 16.49 1.47 6.78
C SER A 6 17.23 1.97 5.55
N THR A 7 17.27 1.17 4.49
CA THR A 7 17.94 1.50 3.24
C THR A 7 16.97 2.08 2.23
N ALA A 8 17.45 3.03 1.46
CA ALA A 8 16.71 3.61 0.36
C ALA A 8 17.13 2.99 -0.96
N VAL A 9 16.31 3.18 -1.96
CA VAL A 9 16.63 2.89 -3.36
C VAL A 9 17.48 4.01 -3.96
N TRP A 10 17.97 3.84 -5.17
CA TRP A 10 18.77 4.76 -5.94
C TRP A 10 20.16 4.92 -5.34
N PHE A 11 20.61 6.15 -5.12
CA PHE A 11 21.94 6.43 -4.63
C PHE A 11 22.02 6.72 -3.11
N PHE A 12 20.91 6.52 -2.40
CA PHE A 12 20.84 6.72 -0.96
C PHE A 12 21.20 5.45 -0.21
N ASP A 13 22.16 5.50 0.68
CA ASP A 13 22.54 4.35 1.50
C ASP A 13 21.56 4.15 2.68
N LYS A 14 20.98 5.24 3.16
CA LYS A 14 20.00 5.23 4.26
C LYS A 14 18.84 6.16 3.95
N ALA A 15 17.66 5.78 4.40
CA ALA A 15 16.47 6.59 4.35
C ALA A 15 16.26 7.28 5.71
N SER A 16 17.08 8.26 6.02
CA SER A 16 17.07 8.97 7.31
C SER A 16 15.76 9.68 7.64
N TRP A 17 14.93 9.93 6.63
CA TRP A 17 13.59 10.49 6.76
C TRP A 17 12.52 9.45 7.15
N ARG A 18 12.84 8.16 7.18
CA ARG A 18 11.91 7.09 7.55
C ARG A 18 11.98 6.84 9.05
N ASN A 19 10.83 6.51 9.60
CA ASN A 19 10.68 6.11 10.99
C ASN A 19 9.50 5.14 11.10
N ARG A 20 9.25 4.63 12.30
CA ARG A 20 8.04 3.85 12.58
C ARG A 20 6.81 4.67 12.23
N PRO A 21 5.79 4.08 11.61
CA PRO A 21 4.54 4.75 11.33
C PRO A 21 3.94 5.35 12.59
N LYS A 22 3.51 6.61 12.49
CA LYS A 22 2.79 7.31 13.55
C LYS A 22 1.50 7.85 12.94
N PHE A 23 0.46 7.86 13.73
CA PHE A 23 -0.83 8.35 13.33
C PHE A 23 -1.40 9.25 14.43
N THR A 24 -1.98 10.36 14.04
CA THR A 24 -2.79 11.21 14.90
C THR A 24 -4.02 11.65 14.12
N ALA A 25 -5.15 11.64 14.79
CA ALA A 25 -6.41 12.17 14.27
C ALA A 25 -7.16 12.91 15.35
N GLN A 26 -7.90 13.93 14.95
CA GLN A 26 -8.83 14.62 15.81
C GLN A 26 -10.11 14.88 15.04
N LEU A 27 -11.24 14.45 15.61
CA LEU A 27 -12.57 14.71 15.08
C LEU A 27 -13.21 15.85 15.89
N HIS A 28 -13.62 16.87 15.20
CA HIS A 28 -14.36 18.00 15.77
C HIS A 28 -15.83 17.86 15.41
N LEU A 29 -16.66 17.65 16.42
CA LEU A 29 -18.10 17.54 16.28
C LEU A 29 -18.75 18.86 16.71
N ARG A 30 -19.56 19.43 15.85
CA ARG A 30 -20.38 20.59 16.17
C ARG A 30 -21.85 20.21 16.05
N TYR A 31 -22.53 20.24 17.15
CA TYR A 31 -23.94 19.90 17.24
C TYR A 31 -24.84 21.08 16.86
N THR A 32 -26.10 20.79 16.53
CA THR A 32 -27.10 21.78 16.14
C THR A 32 -27.50 22.74 17.27
N ASP A 33 -27.29 22.34 18.52
CA ASP A 33 -27.48 23.17 19.70
C ASP A 33 -26.31 24.15 19.97
N GLY A 34 -25.27 24.11 19.13
CA GLY A 34 -24.05 24.92 19.23
C GLY A 34 -22.96 24.35 20.11
N THR A 35 -23.17 23.19 20.76
CA THR A 35 -22.14 22.52 21.53
C THR A 35 -21.06 21.93 20.60
N THR A 36 -19.85 21.74 21.16
CA THR A 36 -18.72 21.19 20.41
C THR A 36 -18.07 20.09 21.23
N GLU A 37 -17.71 19.01 20.55
CA GLU A 37 -16.97 17.88 21.13
C GLU A 37 -15.73 17.60 20.29
N TYR A 38 -14.65 17.17 20.96
CA TYR A 38 -13.38 16.80 20.33
C TYR A 38 -13.02 15.36 20.71
N LEU A 39 -12.85 14.52 19.71
CA LEU A 39 -12.38 13.15 19.89
C LEU A 39 -11.00 13.02 19.24
N GLY A 40 -10.01 12.64 20.00
CA GLY A 40 -8.64 12.48 19.54
C GLY A 40 -8.13 11.05 19.66
N THR A 41 -7.03 10.78 18.99
CA THR A 41 -6.27 9.54 19.20
C THR A 41 -5.54 9.61 20.53
N ASP A 42 -5.58 8.53 21.29
CA ASP A 42 -4.91 8.36 22.58
C ASP A 42 -4.54 6.88 22.80
N SER A 43 -4.06 6.56 23.99
CA SER A 43 -3.69 5.20 24.40
C SER A 43 -4.88 4.22 24.53
N THR A 44 -6.11 4.69 24.45
CA THR A 44 -7.29 3.80 24.44
C THR A 44 -7.56 3.17 23.09
N TRP A 45 -6.95 3.75 22.04
CA TRP A 45 -7.04 3.18 20.69
C TRP A 45 -6.34 1.83 20.63
N GLN A 46 -6.87 0.97 19.78
CA GLN A 46 -6.34 -0.37 19.61
C GLN A 46 -5.76 -0.56 18.21
N THR A 47 -4.75 -1.40 18.11
CA THR A 47 -4.05 -1.71 16.87
C THR A 47 -3.75 -3.20 16.77
N THR A 48 -3.65 -3.70 15.55
CA THR A 48 -3.24 -5.07 15.26
C THR A 48 -2.48 -5.12 13.94
N ASP A 49 -1.88 -6.26 13.65
CA ASP A 49 -1.26 -6.50 12.35
C ASP A 49 -2.34 -6.52 11.25
N SER A 50 -1.96 -6.03 10.08
CA SER A 50 -2.83 -5.96 8.92
C SER A 50 -2.58 -7.11 7.93
N PRO A 51 -3.50 -7.36 6.98
CA PRO A 51 -3.24 -8.26 5.85
C PRO A 51 -2.12 -7.77 4.92
N VAL A 52 -1.75 -6.49 4.97
CA VAL A 52 -0.57 -5.98 4.25
C VAL A 52 0.67 -6.41 5.01
N ILE A 53 1.34 -7.46 4.55
CA ILE A 53 2.50 -8.05 5.21
C ILE A 53 3.82 -7.42 4.78
N PHE A 54 3.84 -6.72 3.66
CA PHE A 54 4.95 -5.93 3.18
C PHE A 54 4.42 -4.73 2.39
N ASN A 55 5.07 -3.59 2.53
CA ASN A 55 4.74 -2.38 1.76
C ASN A 55 6.00 -1.55 1.52
N SER A 56 6.23 -1.20 0.28
CA SER A 56 7.29 -0.28 -0.14
C SER A 56 6.81 0.58 -1.29
N ILE A 57 6.98 1.90 -1.16
CA ILE A 57 6.64 2.84 -2.24
C ILE A 57 7.49 2.65 -3.50
N TYR A 58 8.59 1.92 -3.40
CA TYR A 58 9.53 1.70 -4.51
C TYR A 58 9.35 0.33 -5.15
N THR A 59 8.93 -0.67 -4.40
CA THR A 59 8.92 -2.03 -4.87
C THR A 59 7.52 -2.59 -5.05
N ALA A 60 6.71 -2.63 -3.98
CA ALA A 60 5.45 -3.36 -4.06
C ALA A 60 4.61 -3.29 -2.79
N GLU A 61 3.46 -3.92 -2.87
CA GLU A 61 2.65 -4.32 -1.74
C GLU A 61 2.44 -5.84 -1.76
N HIS A 62 2.62 -6.48 -0.59
CA HIS A 62 2.28 -7.89 -0.42
C HIS A 62 1.09 -7.99 0.54
N TYR A 63 0.04 -8.61 0.08
CA TYR A 63 -1.23 -8.73 0.76
C TYR A 63 -1.60 -10.19 1.01
N ASP A 64 -1.82 -10.55 2.25
CA ASP A 64 -2.28 -11.89 2.63
C ASP A 64 -3.75 -11.84 3.04
N ALA A 65 -4.64 -12.13 2.10
CA ALA A 65 -6.08 -12.14 2.32
C ALA A 65 -6.55 -13.13 3.42
N GLN A 66 -5.72 -14.09 3.82
CA GLN A 66 -6.05 -15.00 4.91
C GLN A 66 -5.97 -14.32 6.29
N LYS A 67 -5.34 -13.14 6.36
CA LYS A 67 -5.23 -12.31 7.56
C LYS A 67 -6.31 -11.23 7.66
N GLU A 68 -7.22 -11.16 6.70
CA GLU A 68 -8.33 -10.22 6.78
C GLU A 68 -9.20 -10.47 8.01
N LEU A 69 -9.55 -9.39 8.69
CA LEU A 69 -10.44 -9.39 9.83
C LEU A 69 -11.79 -8.83 9.40
N ALA A 70 -12.71 -9.72 9.04
CA ALA A 70 -14.03 -9.33 8.55
C ALA A 70 -14.75 -8.42 9.55
N GLY A 71 -15.23 -7.26 9.08
CA GLY A 71 -16.01 -6.31 9.88
C GLY A 71 -15.21 -5.46 10.86
N TRP A 72 -13.89 -5.41 10.75
CA TRP A 72 -13.03 -4.61 11.64
C TRP A 72 -13.37 -3.12 11.65
N ASP A 73 -13.95 -2.62 10.57
CA ASP A 73 -14.39 -1.24 10.35
C ASP A 73 -15.88 -1.01 10.67
N SER A 74 -16.53 -2.00 11.27
CA SER A 74 -17.97 -1.93 11.58
C SER A 74 -18.22 -1.63 13.07
N PRO A 75 -19.26 -0.86 13.40
CA PRO A 75 -19.62 -0.61 14.78
C PRO A 75 -19.85 -1.91 15.56
N GLY A 76 -19.30 -1.98 16.77
CA GLY A 76 -19.42 -3.15 17.63
C GLY A 76 -18.46 -4.29 17.31
N PHE A 77 -17.48 -4.10 16.44
CA PHE A 77 -16.42 -5.09 16.23
C PHE A 77 -15.72 -5.45 17.54
N ASN A 78 -15.52 -6.73 17.78
CA ASN A 78 -14.79 -7.22 18.94
C ASN A 78 -13.29 -7.27 18.68
N ALA A 79 -12.57 -6.28 19.21
CA ALA A 79 -11.12 -6.16 19.10
C ALA A 79 -10.36 -6.94 20.18
N THR A 80 -10.92 -8.01 20.74
CA THR A 80 -10.24 -8.85 21.72
C THR A 80 -8.90 -9.37 21.18
N GLY A 81 -7.83 -9.13 21.93
CA GLY A 81 -6.48 -9.52 21.55
C GLY A 81 -5.72 -8.47 20.74
N TRP A 82 -6.34 -7.34 20.43
CA TRP A 82 -5.61 -6.21 19.86
C TRP A 82 -4.75 -5.52 20.93
N TYR A 83 -3.69 -4.88 20.48
CA TYR A 83 -2.78 -4.12 21.35
C TYR A 83 -3.27 -2.70 21.54
N HIS A 84 -3.00 -2.10 22.69
CA HIS A 84 -3.20 -0.67 22.87
C HIS A 84 -2.16 0.14 22.06
N ALA A 85 -2.61 1.24 21.49
CA ALA A 85 -1.72 2.17 20.83
C ALA A 85 -0.72 2.75 21.84
N GLN A 86 0.51 2.97 21.40
CA GLN A 86 1.55 3.60 22.20
C GLN A 86 1.65 5.08 21.85
N GLU A 87 1.47 5.92 22.83
CA GLU A 87 1.71 7.35 22.67
C GLU A 87 3.21 7.61 22.43
N THR A 88 3.48 8.57 21.58
CA THR A 88 4.85 8.95 21.20
C THR A 88 4.93 10.43 20.91
N GLU A 89 6.14 10.97 20.96
CA GLU A 89 6.35 12.35 20.59
C GLU A 89 5.88 12.65 19.16
N SER A 90 5.23 13.78 19.00
CA SER A 90 4.86 14.29 17.69
C SER A 90 6.11 14.69 16.90
N PRO A 91 6.19 14.37 15.61
CA PRO A 91 7.28 14.84 14.76
C PRO A 91 7.24 16.35 14.51
N THR A 92 6.14 17.01 14.84
CA THR A 92 5.93 18.44 14.67
C THR A 92 4.87 18.95 15.64
N GLU A 93 5.03 20.18 16.09
CA GLU A 93 4.01 20.88 16.90
C GLU A 93 2.97 21.57 16.02
N THR A 94 3.21 21.66 14.72
CA THR A 94 2.34 22.39 13.81
C THR A 94 1.66 21.44 12.83
N ILE A 95 0.33 21.34 12.92
CA ILE A 95 -0.51 20.65 11.95
C ILE A 95 -1.09 21.68 11.00
N LYS A 96 -0.95 21.43 9.70
CA LYS A 96 -1.48 22.31 8.64
C LYS A 96 -2.35 21.50 7.69
N SER A 97 -3.30 22.20 7.08
CA SER A 97 -4.07 21.61 5.99
C SER A 97 -3.14 21.19 4.84
N GLN A 98 -3.45 20.09 4.20
CA GLN A 98 -2.74 19.67 2.99
C GLN A 98 -2.94 20.71 1.89
N VAL A 99 -1.83 21.22 1.36
CA VAL A 99 -1.85 22.20 0.25
C VAL A 99 -1.78 21.54 -1.13
N MET A 100 -1.31 20.30 -1.19
CA MET A 100 -1.27 19.53 -2.42
C MET A 100 -2.62 18.89 -2.70
N HIS A 101 -2.98 18.79 -3.98
CA HIS A 101 -4.16 18.01 -4.36
C HIS A 101 -3.99 16.54 -3.95
N PRO A 102 -5.04 15.93 -3.38
CA PRO A 102 -4.98 14.51 -3.04
C PRO A 102 -4.87 13.66 -4.30
N ILE A 103 -4.18 12.54 -4.20
CA ILE A 103 -4.21 11.50 -5.22
C ILE A 103 -5.63 10.96 -5.30
N ARG A 104 -6.20 10.96 -6.50
CA ARG A 104 -7.57 10.53 -6.75
C ARG A 104 -7.63 9.61 -7.95
N GLU A 105 -8.58 8.70 -7.94
CA GLU A 105 -8.99 8.00 -9.15
C GLU A 105 -9.65 9.02 -10.10
N THR A 106 -9.05 9.20 -11.27
CA THR A 106 -9.53 10.13 -12.30
C THR A 106 -10.14 9.41 -13.50
N ALA A 107 -9.73 8.16 -13.73
CA ALA A 107 -10.22 7.32 -14.82
C ALA A 107 -10.00 5.84 -14.50
N ARG A 108 -10.75 4.98 -15.18
CA ARG A 108 -10.56 3.54 -15.20
C ARG A 108 -10.27 3.08 -16.62
N TYR A 109 -9.25 2.28 -16.77
CA TYR A 109 -8.86 1.71 -18.06
C TYR A 109 -8.99 0.19 -18.02
N THR A 110 -9.68 -0.36 -18.99
CA THR A 110 -9.72 -1.80 -19.19
C THR A 110 -8.57 -2.23 -20.08
N ALA A 111 -7.96 -3.37 -19.79
CA ALA A 111 -6.96 -3.95 -20.65
C ALA A 111 -7.52 -4.16 -22.08
N THR A 112 -6.78 -3.71 -23.06
CA THR A 112 -7.16 -3.82 -24.49
C THR A 112 -6.81 -5.19 -25.07
N GLN A 113 -5.85 -5.88 -24.47
CA GLN A 113 -5.40 -7.19 -24.89
C GLN A 113 -4.95 -8.01 -23.68
N CYS A 114 -5.22 -9.32 -23.72
CA CYS A 114 -4.64 -10.31 -22.81
C CYS A 114 -3.91 -11.36 -23.65
N LYS A 115 -2.60 -11.51 -23.41
CA LYS A 115 -1.77 -12.51 -24.06
C LYS A 115 -1.35 -13.58 -23.06
N LYS A 116 -1.73 -14.83 -23.32
CA LYS A 116 -1.22 -15.98 -22.57
C LYS A 116 0.23 -16.26 -23.01
N ILE A 117 1.16 -16.22 -22.09
CA ILE A 117 2.59 -16.55 -22.35
C ILE A 117 2.83 -18.03 -22.09
N ASN A 118 2.29 -18.54 -20.99
CA ASN A 118 2.32 -19.96 -20.62
C ASN A 118 1.13 -20.27 -19.69
N ASP A 119 1.09 -21.46 -19.09
CA ASP A 119 -0.07 -21.88 -18.28
C ASP A 119 -0.27 -21.10 -16.98
N SER A 120 0.74 -20.41 -16.51
CA SER A 120 0.71 -19.63 -15.27
C SER A 120 0.95 -18.13 -15.47
N CYS A 121 1.21 -17.68 -16.69
CA CYS A 121 1.59 -16.30 -16.96
C CYS A 121 0.76 -15.67 -18.09
N TYR A 122 0.23 -14.50 -17.80
CA TYR A 122 -0.56 -13.69 -18.71
C TYR A 122 -0.04 -12.27 -18.71
N VAL A 123 0.01 -11.63 -19.86
CA VAL A 123 0.38 -10.22 -20.02
C VAL A 123 -0.84 -9.45 -20.52
N TYR A 124 -1.19 -8.42 -19.77
CA TYR A 124 -2.29 -7.51 -20.07
C TYR A 124 -1.74 -6.19 -20.59
N HIS A 125 -2.27 -5.72 -21.72
CA HIS A 125 -1.92 -4.43 -22.32
C HIS A 125 -2.99 -3.41 -22.01
N PHE A 126 -2.54 -2.22 -21.64
CA PHE A 126 -3.40 -1.06 -21.43
C PHE A 126 -3.19 -0.04 -22.54
N PRO A 127 -4.17 0.86 -22.82
CA PRO A 127 -4.12 1.74 -23.98
C PRO A 127 -3.04 2.83 -23.90
N GLN A 128 -2.50 3.07 -22.71
CA GLN A 128 -1.49 4.11 -22.45
C GLN A 128 -0.72 3.81 -21.16
N ASN A 129 0.37 4.54 -20.94
CA ASN A 129 1.06 4.56 -19.65
C ASN A 129 0.17 5.19 -18.58
N ILE A 130 0.11 4.57 -17.40
CA ILE A 130 -0.81 4.91 -16.33
C ILE A 130 -0.02 5.00 -15.04
N ALA A 131 -0.26 6.05 -14.26
CA ALA A 131 0.07 6.07 -12.85
C ALA A 131 -1.20 5.71 -12.07
N GLY A 132 -1.22 4.54 -11.42
CA GLY A 132 -2.43 4.06 -10.77
C GLY A 132 -2.26 2.72 -10.08
N VAL A 133 -3.38 2.11 -9.76
CA VAL A 133 -3.47 0.79 -9.12
C VAL A 133 -4.22 -0.18 -10.04
N THR A 134 -3.91 -1.46 -9.92
CA THR A 134 -4.56 -2.52 -10.69
C THR A 134 -5.75 -3.08 -9.94
N GLU A 135 -6.91 -3.14 -10.57
CA GLU A 135 -8.04 -3.94 -10.12
C GLU A 135 -8.01 -5.28 -10.84
N LEU A 136 -7.85 -6.38 -10.08
CA LEU A 136 -7.86 -7.74 -10.61
C LEU A 136 -9.02 -8.53 -10.03
N LYS A 137 -9.90 -9.04 -10.89
CA LYS A 137 -10.96 -9.99 -10.50
C LYS A 137 -10.53 -11.41 -10.86
N VAL A 138 -10.33 -12.21 -9.86
CA VAL A 138 -9.82 -13.57 -10.02
C VAL A 138 -10.60 -14.55 -9.15
N LYS A 139 -10.65 -15.81 -9.60
CA LYS A 139 -11.18 -16.92 -8.84
C LYS A 139 -10.12 -18.01 -8.77
N GLY A 140 -9.72 -18.37 -7.57
CA GLY A 140 -8.71 -19.39 -7.30
C GLY A 140 -9.06 -20.25 -6.10
N LYS A 141 -8.23 -21.26 -5.83
CA LYS A 141 -8.29 -22.03 -4.58
C LYS A 141 -7.68 -21.22 -3.44
N LYS A 142 -8.13 -21.47 -2.20
CA LYS A 142 -7.50 -20.88 -1.02
C LYS A 142 -5.98 -21.12 -1.02
N GLY A 143 -5.21 -20.07 -0.77
CA GLY A 143 -3.74 -20.10 -0.78
C GLY A 143 -3.11 -19.98 -2.16
N THR A 144 -3.90 -19.70 -3.22
CA THR A 144 -3.33 -19.32 -4.52
C THR A 144 -2.62 -17.99 -4.38
N LYS A 145 -1.36 -17.93 -4.81
CA LYS A 145 -0.59 -16.68 -4.87
C LYS A 145 -0.63 -16.12 -6.28
N LEU A 146 -0.88 -14.83 -6.36
CA LEU A 146 -0.80 -14.07 -7.61
C LEU A 146 0.33 -13.07 -7.49
N ARG A 147 1.12 -12.98 -8.56
CA ARG A 147 2.18 -11.98 -8.69
C ARG A 147 1.82 -11.05 -9.84
N LEU A 148 1.69 -9.77 -9.57
CA LEU A 148 1.37 -8.73 -10.53
C LEU A 148 2.61 -7.87 -10.74
N LYS A 149 3.26 -8.04 -11.88
CA LYS A 149 4.43 -7.24 -12.26
C LYS A 149 3.99 -6.16 -13.26
N HIS A 150 4.26 -4.91 -12.92
CA HIS A 150 3.93 -3.75 -13.75
C HIS A 150 5.17 -3.26 -14.50
N GLY A 151 4.99 -2.71 -15.68
CA GLY A 151 6.07 -2.13 -16.48
C GLY A 151 5.61 -1.60 -17.81
N GLU A 152 6.50 -0.91 -18.49
CA GLU A 152 6.22 -0.20 -19.75
C GLU A 152 6.78 -0.91 -20.98
N LEU A 153 7.75 -1.79 -20.78
CA LEU A 153 8.46 -2.49 -21.84
C LEU A 153 8.26 -4.00 -21.75
N LEU A 154 8.35 -4.65 -22.90
CA LEU A 154 8.36 -6.11 -22.99
C LEU A 154 9.72 -6.60 -23.49
N ASP A 155 10.11 -7.78 -23.05
CA ASP A 155 11.23 -8.51 -23.60
C ASP A 155 10.86 -9.25 -24.89
N LYS A 156 11.84 -9.92 -25.50
CA LYS A 156 11.65 -10.72 -26.74
C LYS A 156 10.65 -11.88 -26.58
N ASN A 157 10.36 -12.31 -25.38
CA ASN A 157 9.40 -13.37 -25.07
C ASN A 157 8.00 -12.81 -24.79
N GLY A 158 7.86 -11.48 -24.76
CA GLY A 158 6.62 -10.78 -24.45
C GLY A 158 6.32 -10.65 -22.95
N MET A 159 7.33 -10.84 -22.09
CA MET A 159 7.24 -10.63 -20.66
C MET A 159 7.57 -9.18 -20.31
N VAL A 160 6.99 -8.68 -19.21
CA VAL A 160 7.33 -7.34 -18.69
C VAL A 160 8.82 -7.26 -18.39
N ASN A 161 9.47 -6.27 -18.98
CA ASN A 161 10.89 -5.99 -18.83
C ASN A 161 11.09 -4.69 -18.07
N MET A 162 11.81 -4.77 -16.94
CA MET A 162 12.10 -3.65 -16.04
C MET A 162 13.57 -3.21 -16.14
N ALA A 163 14.35 -3.68 -17.10
CA ALA A 163 15.78 -3.41 -17.19
C ALA A 163 16.13 -1.91 -17.27
N ASN A 164 15.19 -1.08 -17.69
CA ASN A 164 15.34 0.37 -17.71
C ASN A 164 15.23 1.02 -16.33
N ILE A 165 14.68 0.32 -15.34
CA ILE A 165 14.45 0.84 -13.98
C ILE A 165 15.16 0.00 -12.93
N ASP A 166 15.21 -1.32 -13.07
CA ASP A 166 15.75 -2.27 -12.08
C ASP A 166 17.17 -1.90 -11.62
N TYR A 167 17.97 -1.30 -12.49
CA TYR A 167 19.33 -0.93 -12.14
C TYR A 167 19.40 0.16 -11.07
N HIS A 168 18.34 0.93 -10.88
CA HIS A 168 18.22 1.92 -9.81
C HIS A 168 17.78 1.30 -8.47
N TYR A 169 17.28 0.09 -8.50
CA TYR A 169 16.80 -0.60 -7.34
C TYR A 169 17.96 -1.27 -6.59
N ARG A 170 18.07 -0.98 -5.32
CA ARG A 170 19.02 -1.63 -4.42
C ARG A 170 18.25 -2.51 -3.45
N PRO A 171 18.12 -3.82 -3.74
CA PRO A 171 17.45 -4.73 -2.84
C PRO A 171 18.24 -4.81 -1.52
N THR A 172 17.49 -4.79 -0.42
CA THR A 172 18.04 -4.95 0.91
C THR A 172 17.51 -6.25 1.52
N ASP A 173 16.45 -6.10 2.32
CA ASP A 173 15.84 -7.25 2.99
C ASP A 173 14.73 -7.89 2.15
N ASP A 174 14.20 -7.16 1.18
CA ASP A 174 13.24 -7.68 0.23
C ASP A 174 13.95 -8.05 -1.07
N SER A 175 13.75 -9.25 -1.51
CA SER A 175 14.28 -9.77 -2.76
C SER A 175 13.32 -9.63 -3.93
N ASP A 176 12.16 -9.02 -3.72
CA ASP A 176 11.17 -8.92 -4.77
C ASP A 176 11.53 -7.85 -5.80
N PRO A 177 11.28 -8.13 -7.07
CA PRO A 177 11.55 -7.20 -8.16
C PRO A 177 10.72 -5.92 -8.00
N PHE A 178 11.26 -4.85 -8.55
CA PHE A 178 10.60 -3.56 -8.62
C PHE A 178 9.20 -3.68 -9.25
N GLN A 179 8.22 -2.94 -8.72
CA GLN A 179 6.83 -2.91 -9.17
C GLN A 179 6.17 -4.30 -9.28
N THR A 180 6.34 -5.12 -8.26
CA THR A 180 5.78 -6.48 -8.24
C THR A 180 4.96 -6.70 -6.98
N ASP A 181 3.63 -6.66 -7.12
CA ASP A 181 2.71 -6.93 -6.03
C ASP A 181 2.46 -8.43 -5.88
N ILE A 182 2.18 -8.87 -4.66
CA ILE A 182 1.84 -10.26 -4.34
C ILE A 182 0.53 -10.27 -3.53
N VAL A 183 -0.38 -11.11 -3.98
CA VAL A 183 -1.67 -11.33 -3.33
C VAL A 183 -1.90 -12.81 -3.10
#